data_4d70c4bbfbca5ff4768aba1fa61f7107
#
_entry.id   4d70c4bbfbca5ff4768aba1fa61f7107
#
_cell.length_a   1.000
_cell.length_b   1.000
_cell.length_c   1.000
_cell.angle_alpha   90.00
_cell.angle_beta   90.00
_cell.angle_gamma   90.00
#
_symmetry.space_group_name_H-M   'P 1'
#
loop_
_entity.id
_entity.type
_entity.pdbx_description
1 polymer ?
#
loop_
_entity_poly.entity_id
_entity_poly.type
_entity_poly.pdbx_seq_one_letter_code
_entity_poly.pdbx_strand_id
1 'polypeptide(L)'
;MNLQILFEEQTKLLNKINLEKKRYLYEKINWNLKSIGILGQRGLGKTTMMLQYIKENFSQTNNALYISLDNPYMQSLSLFEFAKEFEQLGGEVLFVDEVHKYENWSTHIKNIYDALTLRVVFSGSSILQISQQNSDLSRRSIIYTLENLSFREYLELCDIYKFDSFCLEDILKNHQSIATDITKHIKPLMHFKEYLQ
;
A
#
# COMPACT_ATOMS: atom_id res chain seq x y z
N MET A 1 7.63 8.70 24.60
CA MET A 1 8.08 8.58 23.19
C MET A 1 7.91 9.93 22.51
N ASN A 2 8.77 10.33 21.57
CA ASN A 2 8.58 11.62 20.90
C ASN A 2 7.87 11.43 19.54
N LEU A 3 6.52 11.38 19.58
CA LEU A 3 5.66 11.29 18.39
C LEU A 3 5.91 12.46 17.41
N GLN A 4 6.34 13.61 17.91
CA GLN A 4 6.64 14.75 17.07
C GLN A 4 7.74 14.45 16.03
N ILE A 5 8.78 13.73 16.43
CA ILE A 5 9.86 13.31 15.52
C ILE A 5 9.31 12.43 14.39
N LEU A 6 8.42 11.48 14.72
CA LEU A 6 7.81 10.58 13.71
C LEU A 6 6.91 11.36 12.74
N PHE A 7 6.16 12.35 13.20
CA PHE A 7 5.38 13.23 12.34
C PHE A 7 6.26 14.12 11.45
N GLU A 8 7.38 14.59 11.94
CA GLU A 8 8.35 15.34 11.14
C GLU A 8 8.97 14.46 10.04
N GLU A 9 9.32 13.22 10.37
CA GLU A 9 9.80 12.22 9.39
C GLU A 9 8.74 11.91 8.35
N GLN A 10 7.49 11.66 8.77
CA GLN A 10 6.35 11.46 7.89
C GLN A 10 6.18 12.67 6.94
N THR A 11 6.22 13.87 7.45
CA THR A 11 6.06 15.10 6.65
C THR A 11 7.15 15.19 5.56
N LYS A 12 8.39 14.85 5.89
CA LYS A 12 9.49 14.80 4.90
C LYS A 12 9.23 13.77 3.81
N LEU A 13 8.64 12.62 4.16
CA LEU A 13 8.25 11.59 3.18
C LEU A 13 7.09 12.08 2.32
N LEU A 14 6.03 12.62 2.92
CA LEU A 14 4.84 13.09 2.20
C LEU A 14 5.16 14.20 1.20
N ASN A 15 6.13 15.06 1.49
CA ASN A 15 6.56 16.11 0.56
C ASN A 15 7.16 15.57 -0.75
N LYS A 16 7.68 14.34 -0.73
CA LYS A 16 8.25 13.66 -1.91
C LYS A 16 7.23 12.86 -2.71
N ILE A 17 6.02 12.67 -2.17
CA ILE A 17 4.99 11.82 -2.79
C ILE A 17 4.23 12.58 -3.87
N ASN A 18 4.15 11.96 -5.06
CA ASN A 18 3.27 12.38 -6.15
C ASN A 18 1.89 11.70 -6.00
N LEU A 19 0.81 12.48 -6.09
CA LEU A 19 -0.57 11.99 -6.02
C LEU A 19 -1.18 11.67 -7.38
N GLU A 20 -0.58 12.13 -8.47
CA GLU A 20 -1.13 11.95 -9.83
C GLU A 20 -0.96 10.51 -10.32
N LYS A 21 0.12 9.84 -9.90
CA LYS A 21 0.50 8.50 -10.38
C LYS A 21 0.22 7.45 -9.30
N LYS A 22 -0.91 6.77 -9.42
CA LYS A 22 -1.35 5.73 -8.48
C LYS A 22 -1.34 4.35 -9.11
N ARG A 23 -1.04 3.34 -8.31
CA ARG A 23 -1.19 1.94 -8.71
C ARG A 23 -2.68 1.59 -8.76
N TYR A 24 -3.06 0.70 -9.69
CA TYR A 24 -4.45 0.26 -9.88
C TYR A 24 -5.12 -0.25 -8.58
N LEU A 25 -4.32 -0.80 -7.67
CA LEU A 25 -4.82 -1.35 -6.41
C LEU A 25 -5.32 -0.25 -5.46
N TYR A 26 -4.80 0.98 -5.57
CA TYR A 26 -5.13 2.09 -4.69
C TYR A 26 -6.64 2.33 -4.59
N GLU A 27 -7.34 2.33 -5.72
CA GLU A 27 -8.78 2.56 -5.80
C GLU A 27 -9.62 1.33 -5.40
N LYS A 28 -9.02 0.14 -5.41
CA LYS A 28 -9.69 -1.11 -5.04
C LYS A 28 -9.65 -1.41 -3.55
N ILE A 29 -8.75 -0.75 -2.81
CA ILE A 29 -8.65 -0.93 -1.37
C ILE A 29 -9.81 -0.21 -0.69
N ASN A 30 -10.55 -0.94 0.14
CA ASN A 30 -11.48 -0.31 1.08
C ASN A 30 -10.71 0.18 2.32
N TRP A 31 -10.20 1.40 2.26
CA TRP A 31 -9.37 2.02 3.29
C TRP A 31 -10.09 2.24 4.64
N ASN A 32 -11.42 2.10 4.68
CA ASN A 32 -12.21 2.26 5.92
C ASN A 32 -12.27 0.99 6.77
N LEU A 33 -11.71 -0.11 6.33
CA LEU A 33 -11.64 -1.34 7.11
C LEU A 33 -10.74 -1.16 8.33
N LYS A 34 -11.08 -1.85 9.42
CA LYS A 34 -10.34 -1.77 10.69
C LYS A 34 -8.90 -2.29 10.57
N SER A 35 -8.67 -3.31 9.74
CA SER A 35 -7.32 -3.83 9.49
C SER A 35 -7.15 -4.25 8.04
N ILE A 36 -6.08 -3.76 7.41
CA ILE A 36 -5.74 -3.96 6.01
C ILE A 36 -4.28 -4.39 5.90
N GLY A 37 -4.03 -5.48 5.19
CA GLY A 37 -2.68 -5.88 4.79
C GLY A 37 -2.43 -5.61 3.31
N ILE A 38 -1.33 -4.95 2.97
CA ILE A 38 -0.88 -4.73 1.58
C ILE A 38 0.39 -5.55 1.37
N LEU A 39 0.26 -6.66 0.67
CA LEU A 39 1.35 -7.59 0.41
C LEU A 39 1.86 -7.46 -1.02
N GLY A 40 3.11 -7.84 -1.23
CA GLY A 40 3.73 -7.85 -2.56
C GLY A 40 5.24 -7.77 -2.48
N GLN A 41 5.92 -8.01 -3.57
CA GLN A 41 7.38 -7.96 -3.64
C GLN A 41 7.92 -6.58 -3.26
N ARG A 42 9.21 -6.53 -2.90
CA ARG A 42 9.91 -5.28 -2.63
C ARG A 42 9.94 -4.42 -3.91
N GLY A 43 9.81 -3.11 -3.75
CA GLY A 43 9.88 -2.15 -4.88
C GLY A 43 8.58 -1.93 -5.65
N LEU A 44 7.49 -2.65 -5.36
CA LEU A 44 6.22 -2.51 -6.09
C LEU A 44 5.42 -1.24 -5.77
N GLY A 45 5.86 -0.44 -4.80
CA GLY A 45 5.19 0.82 -4.45
C GLY A 45 4.20 0.73 -3.29
N LYS A 46 4.26 -0.31 -2.42
CA LYS A 46 3.39 -0.44 -1.23
C LYS A 46 3.50 0.77 -0.31
N THR A 47 4.72 1.13 0.07
CA THR A 47 5.03 2.32 0.89
C THR A 47 4.48 3.59 0.25
N THR A 48 4.73 3.77 -1.06
CA THR A 48 4.23 4.93 -1.81
C THR A 48 2.71 5.01 -1.76
N MET A 49 2.02 3.89 -1.92
CA MET A 49 0.55 3.83 -1.90
C MET A 49 -0.02 4.21 -0.52
N MET A 50 0.58 3.74 0.57
CA MET A 50 0.19 4.13 1.94
C MET A 50 0.41 5.63 2.17
N LEU A 51 1.57 6.16 1.77
CA LEU A 51 1.89 7.57 1.91
C LEU A 51 1.01 8.46 1.01
N GLN A 52 0.61 8.00 -0.17
CA GLN A 52 -0.37 8.68 -1.02
C GLN A 52 -1.72 8.81 -0.30
N TYR A 53 -2.18 7.74 0.32
CA TYR A 53 -3.44 7.77 1.07
C TYR A 53 -3.39 8.72 2.27
N ILE A 54 -2.28 8.71 3.03
CA ILE A 54 -2.07 9.65 4.13
C ILE A 54 -2.08 11.10 3.61
N LYS A 55 -1.32 11.38 2.56
CA LYS A 55 -1.19 12.71 1.98
C LYS A 55 -2.53 13.26 1.50
N GLU A 56 -3.36 12.42 0.92
CA GLU A 56 -4.66 12.80 0.35
C GLU A 56 -5.73 13.03 1.43
N ASN A 57 -5.72 12.21 2.50
CA ASN A 57 -6.82 12.19 3.46
C ASN A 57 -6.49 12.77 4.84
N PHE A 58 -5.21 12.88 5.22
CA PHE A 58 -4.77 13.25 6.56
C PHE A 58 -3.67 14.32 6.59
N SER A 59 -3.37 14.98 5.47
CA SER A 59 -2.25 15.93 5.38
C SER A 59 -2.35 17.12 6.33
N GLN A 60 -3.54 17.43 6.84
CA GLN A 60 -3.81 18.55 7.72
C GLN A 60 -4.11 18.15 9.17
N THR A 61 -3.97 16.86 9.50
CA THR A 61 -4.28 16.31 10.81
C THR A 61 -3.15 15.41 11.30
N ASN A 62 -3.03 15.24 12.61
CA ASN A 62 -2.12 14.27 13.21
C ASN A 62 -2.83 12.94 13.56
N ASN A 63 -3.94 12.64 12.88
CA ASN A 63 -4.75 11.46 13.15
C ASN A 63 -4.26 10.20 12.44
N ALA A 64 -3.35 10.34 11.48
CA ALA A 64 -2.72 9.21 10.80
C ALA A 64 -1.21 9.27 10.92
N LEU A 65 -0.59 8.15 11.30
CA LEU A 65 0.84 8.06 11.47
C LEU A 65 1.40 6.88 10.67
N TYR A 66 2.47 7.15 9.92
CA TYR A 66 3.28 6.15 9.23
C TYR A 66 4.53 5.82 10.04
N ILE A 67 4.77 4.53 10.23
CA ILE A 67 5.99 4.00 10.84
C ILE A 67 6.55 2.88 9.97
N SER A 68 7.87 2.76 9.91
CA SER A 68 8.54 1.60 9.29
C SER A 68 9.21 0.74 10.37
N LEU A 69 8.92 -0.54 10.36
CA LEU A 69 9.55 -1.52 11.26
C LEU A 69 10.94 -1.97 10.78
N ASP A 70 11.42 -1.43 9.66
CA ASP A 70 12.84 -1.53 9.28
C ASP A 70 13.73 -0.57 10.10
N ASN A 71 13.11 0.41 10.81
CA ASN A 71 13.81 1.31 11.70
C ASN A 71 14.15 0.59 13.02
N PRO A 72 15.45 0.48 13.42
CA PRO A 72 15.86 -0.20 14.64
C PRO A 72 15.22 0.36 15.92
N TYR A 73 14.94 1.65 15.94
CA TYR A 73 14.24 2.27 17.06
C TYR A 73 12.83 1.69 17.24
N MET A 74 12.08 1.51 16.16
CA MET A 74 10.74 0.91 16.22
C MET A 74 10.79 -0.57 16.60
N GLN A 75 11.85 -1.29 16.23
CA GLN A 75 12.04 -2.69 16.61
C GLN A 75 12.27 -2.88 18.12
N SER A 76 12.77 -1.86 18.82
CA SER A 76 13.02 -1.90 20.27
C SER A 76 11.77 -1.61 21.11
N LEU A 77 10.68 -1.14 20.51
CA LEU A 77 9.44 -0.76 21.18
C LEU A 77 8.37 -1.87 21.02
N SER A 78 7.48 -1.96 22.00
CA SER A 78 6.28 -2.77 21.84
C SER A 78 5.32 -2.08 20.86
N LEU A 79 5.07 -2.68 19.69
CA LEU A 79 4.18 -2.13 18.68
C LEU A 79 2.74 -1.93 19.22
N PHE A 80 2.29 -2.81 20.10
CA PHE A 80 0.95 -2.69 20.73
C PHE A 80 0.88 -1.49 21.67
N GLU A 81 1.85 -1.33 22.58
CA GLU A 81 1.87 -0.19 23.51
C GLU A 81 2.03 1.14 22.76
N PHE A 82 2.84 1.14 21.70
CA PHE A 82 2.97 2.27 20.80
C PHE A 82 1.62 2.68 20.16
N ALA A 83 0.91 1.71 19.58
CA ALA A 83 -0.38 1.94 18.97
C ALA A 83 -1.43 2.47 19.97
N LYS A 84 -1.42 1.93 21.18
CA LYS A 84 -2.29 2.37 22.28
C LYS A 84 -2.01 3.81 22.71
N GLU A 85 -0.74 4.18 22.87
CA GLU A 85 -0.35 5.57 23.18
C GLU A 85 -0.76 6.51 22.06
N PHE A 86 -0.57 6.12 20.79
CA PHE A 86 -0.98 6.90 19.64
C PHE A 86 -2.51 7.13 19.60
N GLU A 87 -3.31 6.08 19.85
CA GLU A 87 -4.78 6.19 19.96
C GLU A 87 -5.20 7.15 21.07
N GLN A 88 -4.58 7.05 22.27
CA GLN A 88 -4.88 7.93 23.41
C GLN A 88 -4.61 9.42 23.10
N LEU A 89 -3.72 9.70 22.18
CA LEU A 89 -3.37 11.04 21.71
C LEU A 89 -4.23 11.51 20.51
N GLY A 90 -5.29 10.76 20.18
CA GLY A 90 -6.22 11.11 19.12
C GLY A 90 -5.90 10.50 17.76
N GLY A 91 -4.98 9.52 17.69
CA GLY A 91 -4.70 8.77 16.47
C GLY A 91 -5.90 7.94 16.01
N GLU A 92 -6.15 7.94 14.71
CA GLU A 92 -7.24 7.19 14.08
C GLU A 92 -6.75 6.03 13.21
N VAL A 93 -5.60 6.21 12.54
CA VAL A 93 -5.05 5.23 11.61
C VAL A 93 -3.54 5.10 11.78
N LEU A 94 -3.06 3.90 12.01
CA LEU A 94 -1.64 3.57 12.05
C LEU A 94 -1.23 2.80 10.79
N PHE A 95 -0.27 3.34 10.05
CA PHE A 95 0.34 2.69 8.90
C PHE A 95 1.68 2.08 9.30
N VAL A 96 1.77 0.75 9.19
CA VAL A 96 2.92 -0.03 9.67
C VAL A 96 3.59 -0.70 8.48
N ASP A 97 4.72 -0.18 8.05
CA ASP A 97 5.46 -0.69 6.90
C ASP A 97 6.49 -1.75 7.30
N GLU A 98 6.76 -2.69 6.38
CA GLU A 98 7.75 -3.75 6.52
C GLU A 98 7.56 -4.62 7.79
N VAL A 99 6.30 -5.02 8.09
CA VAL A 99 5.97 -5.76 9.32
C VAL A 99 6.80 -7.03 9.52
N HIS A 100 7.27 -7.67 8.44
CA HIS A 100 8.09 -8.87 8.50
C HIS A 100 9.48 -8.66 9.15
N LYS A 101 9.88 -7.42 9.37
CA LYS A 101 11.10 -7.05 10.09
C LYS A 101 10.94 -7.05 11.61
N TYR A 102 9.70 -7.18 12.09
CA TYR A 102 9.39 -7.14 13.52
C TYR A 102 8.94 -8.52 14.00
N GLU A 103 9.57 -9.00 15.07
CA GLU A 103 9.26 -10.30 15.66
C GLU A 103 7.82 -10.32 16.21
N ASN A 104 7.10 -11.42 15.99
CA ASN A 104 5.71 -11.59 16.44
C ASN A 104 4.74 -10.47 16.00
N TRP A 105 5.03 -9.79 14.89
CA TRP A 105 4.21 -8.69 14.37
C TRP A 105 2.72 -9.04 14.25
N SER A 106 2.39 -10.27 13.85
CA SER A 106 1.00 -10.71 13.66
C SER A 106 0.22 -10.72 14.97
N THR A 107 0.87 -11.10 16.08
CA THR A 107 0.29 -11.03 17.44
C THR A 107 0.03 -9.59 17.85
N HIS A 108 0.94 -8.67 17.55
CA HIS A 108 0.76 -7.25 17.84
C HIS A 108 -0.39 -6.65 17.04
N ILE A 109 -0.46 -6.91 15.71
CA ILE A 109 -1.57 -6.45 14.87
C ILE A 109 -2.91 -7.01 15.35
N LYS A 110 -2.95 -8.31 15.71
CA LYS A 110 -4.13 -8.93 16.31
C LYS A 110 -4.57 -8.19 17.58
N ASN A 111 -3.64 -7.94 18.51
CA ASN A 111 -3.94 -7.27 19.77
C ASN A 111 -4.42 -5.82 19.54
N ILE A 112 -3.84 -5.09 18.57
CA ILE A 112 -4.32 -3.78 18.15
C ILE A 112 -5.77 -3.89 17.65
N TYR A 113 -6.04 -4.86 16.78
CA TYR A 113 -7.39 -5.07 16.25
C TYR A 113 -8.41 -5.38 17.33
N ASP A 114 -8.06 -6.28 18.28
CA ASP A 114 -8.99 -6.78 19.29
C ASP A 114 -9.24 -5.75 20.43
N ALA A 115 -8.22 -4.96 20.81
CA ALA A 115 -8.26 -4.11 21.99
C ALA A 115 -8.43 -2.60 21.73
N LEU A 116 -8.10 -2.12 20.53
CA LEU A 116 -8.15 -0.70 20.19
C LEU A 116 -9.25 -0.41 19.15
N THR A 117 -9.67 0.85 19.06
CA THR A 117 -10.55 1.33 17.98
C THR A 117 -9.75 1.78 16.75
N LEU A 118 -8.44 1.92 16.91
CA LEU A 118 -7.47 2.33 15.91
C LEU A 118 -7.54 1.44 14.66
N ARG A 119 -7.62 2.06 13.50
CA ARG A 119 -7.45 1.36 12.22
C ARG A 119 -5.96 1.07 11.99
N VAL A 120 -5.64 -0.07 11.42
CA VAL A 120 -4.27 -0.42 11.10
C VAL A 120 -4.14 -0.87 9.64
N VAL A 121 -3.20 -0.24 8.93
CA VAL A 121 -2.81 -0.63 7.58
C VAL A 121 -1.37 -1.10 7.64
N PHE A 122 -1.11 -2.34 7.27
CA PHE A 122 0.25 -2.87 7.33
C PHE A 122 0.73 -3.36 5.97
N SER A 123 2.05 -3.31 5.75
CA SER A 123 2.67 -3.86 4.55
C SER A 123 3.77 -4.87 4.87
N GLY A 124 4.00 -5.76 3.91
CA GLY A 124 5.11 -6.70 3.99
C GLY A 124 5.60 -7.14 2.61
N SER A 125 6.89 -7.46 2.53
CA SER A 125 7.54 -7.87 1.27
C SER A 125 7.59 -9.38 1.05
N SER A 126 7.36 -10.19 2.07
CA SER A 126 7.44 -11.65 2.00
C SER A 126 6.10 -12.32 2.24
N ILE A 127 5.45 -12.76 1.19
CA ILE A 127 4.18 -13.50 1.25
C ILE A 127 4.33 -14.80 2.09
N LEU A 128 5.46 -15.49 1.97
CA LEU A 128 5.70 -16.75 2.68
C LEU A 128 5.84 -16.55 4.20
N GLN A 129 6.55 -15.52 4.63
CA GLN A 129 6.68 -15.20 6.07
C GLN A 129 5.37 -14.72 6.66
N ILE A 130 4.60 -13.99 5.89
CA ILE A 130 3.29 -13.49 6.30
C ILE A 130 2.28 -14.64 6.37
N SER A 131 2.28 -15.56 5.43
CA SER A 131 1.33 -16.67 5.39
C SER A 131 1.50 -17.69 6.55
N GLN A 132 2.71 -17.90 7.04
CA GLN A 132 2.96 -18.80 8.17
C GLN A 132 2.46 -18.26 9.51
N GLN A 133 2.40 -16.94 9.69
CA GLN A 133 1.93 -16.29 10.90
C GLN A 133 0.44 -15.88 10.85
N ASN A 134 -0.23 -16.13 9.73
CA ASN A 134 -1.53 -15.53 9.42
C ASN A 134 -2.77 -16.29 9.93
N SER A 135 -2.65 -17.44 10.57
CA SER A 135 -3.84 -18.16 11.04
C SER A 135 -4.75 -17.30 11.94
N ASP A 136 -4.14 -16.42 12.75
CA ASP A 136 -4.85 -15.52 13.66
C ASP A 136 -5.36 -14.21 13.02
N LEU A 137 -4.74 -13.78 11.91
CA LEU A 137 -5.11 -12.54 11.23
C LEU A 137 -6.16 -12.73 10.13
N SER A 138 -6.33 -13.95 9.60
CA SER A 138 -7.22 -14.24 8.46
C SER A 138 -8.68 -13.84 8.67
N ARG A 139 -9.13 -13.76 9.93
CA ARG A 139 -10.49 -13.33 10.30
C ARG A 139 -10.58 -11.85 10.66
N ARG A 140 -9.46 -11.15 10.74
CA ARG A 140 -9.35 -9.77 11.25
C ARG A 140 -8.92 -8.77 10.20
N SER A 141 -8.10 -9.21 9.25
CA SER A 141 -7.51 -8.33 8.24
C SER A 141 -7.91 -8.77 6.84
N ILE A 142 -8.27 -7.81 6.02
CA ILE A 142 -8.40 -8.02 4.58
C ILE A 142 -7.03 -7.81 3.94
N ILE A 143 -6.57 -8.82 3.21
CA ILE A 143 -5.28 -8.79 2.55
C ILE A 143 -5.46 -8.45 1.07
N TYR A 144 -4.76 -7.41 0.64
CA TYR A 144 -4.65 -7.01 -0.75
C TYR A 144 -3.25 -7.32 -1.27
N THR A 145 -3.17 -7.98 -2.40
CA THR A 145 -1.88 -8.29 -3.05
C THR A 145 -1.59 -7.28 -4.14
N LEU A 146 -0.46 -6.59 -3.99
CA LEU A 146 0.06 -5.71 -5.02
C LEU A 146 0.97 -6.53 -5.93
N GLU A 147 0.46 -6.82 -7.12
CA GLU A 147 1.17 -7.56 -8.15
C GLU A 147 2.22 -6.70 -8.85
N ASN A 148 3.07 -7.33 -9.66
CA ASN A 148 4.00 -6.63 -10.52
C ASN A 148 3.28 -5.61 -11.40
N LEU A 149 4.01 -4.59 -11.82
CA LEU A 149 3.48 -3.55 -12.69
C LEU A 149 2.95 -4.18 -14.00
N SER A 150 1.70 -3.97 -14.31
CA SER A 150 1.15 -4.39 -15.61
C SER A 150 1.65 -3.47 -16.72
N PHE A 151 1.70 -3.97 -17.95
CA PHE A 151 2.11 -3.14 -19.08
C PHE A 151 1.22 -1.90 -19.26
N ARG A 152 -0.06 -2.02 -18.99
CA ARG A 152 -0.98 -0.89 -19.01
C ARG A 152 -0.63 0.16 -17.94
N GLU A 153 -0.37 -0.25 -16.70
CA GLU A 153 0.08 0.66 -15.65
C GLU A 153 1.43 1.30 -15.97
N TYR A 154 2.36 0.54 -16.58
CA TYR A 154 3.64 1.07 -17.05
C TYR A 154 3.42 2.22 -18.03
N LEU A 155 2.57 2.05 -19.03
CA LEU A 155 2.27 3.09 -20.02
C LEU A 155 1.68 4.35 -19.36
N GLU A 156 0.78 4.17 -18.39
CA GLU A 156 0.15 5.28 -17.66
C GLU A 156 1.16 5.98 -16.73
N LEU A 157 1.95 5.23 -15.97
CA LEU A 157 2.94 5.79 -15.05
C LEU A 157 4.09 6.51 -15.76
N CYS A 158 4.42 6.09 -16.98
CA CYS A 158 5.42 6.73 -17.82
C CYS A 158 4.86 7.88 -18.68
N ASP A 159 3.59 8.27 -18.50
CA ASP A 159 2.90 9.30 -19.29
C ASP A 159 2.90 9.03 -20.82
N ILE A 160 2.98 7.74 -21.20
CA ILE A 160 2.98 7.34 -22.61
C ILE A 160 1.56 7.33 -23.14
N TYR A 161 0.67 6.59 -22.49
CA TYR A 161 -0.73 6.52 -22.86
C TYR A 161 -1.58 5.93 -21.73
N LYS A 162 -2.80 6.45 -21.56
CA LYS A 162 -3.80 5.92 -20.64
C LYS A 162 -4.99 5.38 -21.42
N PHE A 163 -5.35 4.14 -21.16
CA PHE A 163 -6.58 3.54 -21.70
C PHE A 163 -7.26 2.67 -20.64
N ASP A 164 -8.57 2.53 -20.79
CA ASP A 164 -9.39 1.76 -19.88
C ASP A 164 -9.09 0.25 -19.94
N SER A 165 -9.46 -0.45 -18.88
CA SER A 165 -9.41 -1.90 -18.91
C SER A 165 -10.59 -2.45 -19.70
N PHE A 166 -10.32 -3.46 -20.52
CA PHE A 166 -11.36 -4.21 -21.23
C PHE A 166 -11.71 -5.48 -20.45
N CYS A 167 -12.99 -5.83 -20.40
CA CYS A 167 -13.39 -7.15 -19.88
C CYS A 167 -13.07 -8.24 -20.90
N LEU A 168 -13.03 -9.48 -20.44
CA LEU A 168 -12.72 -10.62 -21.33
C LEU A 168 -13.73 -10.73 -22.49
N GLU A 169 -14.98 -10.45 -22.25
CA GLU A 169 -16.03 -10.50 -23.28
C GLU A 169 -15.82 -9.45 -24.36
N ASP A 170 -15.44 -8.22 -23.98
CA ASP A 170 -15.08 -7.16 -24.93
C ASP A 170 -13.89 -7.53 -25.79
N ILE A 171 -12.85 -8.11 -25.16
CA ILE A 171 -11.66 -8.54 -25.90
C ILE A 171 -12.01 -9.63 -26.90
N LEU A 172 -12.82 -10.64 -26.51
CA LEU A 172 -13.20 -11.74 -27.39
C LEU A 172 -14.06 -11.28 -28.58
N LYS A 173 -14.95 -10.32 -28.36
CA LYS A 173 -15.85 -9.80 -29.42
C LYS A 173 -15.20 -8.74 -30.32
N ASN A 174 -14.36 -7.87 -29.74
CA ASN A 174 -13.94 -6.63 -30.36
C ASN A 174 -12.40 -6.47 -30.47
N HIS A 175 -11.61 -7.55 -30.30
CA HIS A 175 -10.15 -7.46 -30.24
C HIS A 175 -9.51 -6.71 -31.43
N GLN A 176 -10.05 -6.86 -32.65
CA GLN A 176 -9.50 -6.18 -33.82
C GLN A 176 -9.69 -4.67 -33.75
N SER A 177 -10.87 -4.21 -33.34
CA SER A 177 -11.15 -2.77 -33.22
C SER A 177 -10.35 -2.16 -32.08
N ILE A 178 -10.25 -2.87 -30.94
CA ILE A 178 -9.43 -2.47 -29.77
C ILE A 178 -7.96 -2.36 -30.19
N ALA A 179 -7.41 -3.38 -30.84
CA ALA A 179 -6.03 -3.37 -31.29
C ALA A 179 -5.74 -2.25 -32.30
N THR A 180 -6.66 -2.01 -33.24
CA THR A 180 -6.57 -0.93 -34.21
C THR A 180 -6.57 0.43 -33.52
N ASP A 181 -7.44 0.61 -32.54
CA ASP A 181 -7.53 1.88 -31.81
C ASP A 181 -6.25 2.15 -31.00
N ILE A 182 -5.78 1.16 -30.24
CA ILE A 182 -4.53 1.29 -29.47
C ILE A 182 -3.34 1.62 -30.38
N THR A 183 -3.22 0.92 -31.53
CA THR A 183 -2.08 1.11 -32.44
C THR A 183 -2.09 2.44 -33.20
N LYS A 184 -3.22 3.16 -33.25
CA LYS A 184 -3.27 4.54 -33.75
C LYS A 184 -2.56 5.52 -32.82
N HIS A 185 -2.58 5.25 -31.51
CA HIS A 185 -2.07 6.16 -30.50
C HIS A 185 -0.64 5.84 -30.07
N ILE A 186 -0.28 4.57 -30.01
CA ILE A 186 1.04 4.12 -29.54
C ILE A 186 1.60 3.01 -30.43
N LYS A 187 2.89 2.75 -30.30
CA LYS A 187 3.58 1.57 -30.87
C LYS A 187 3.81 0.52 -29.76
N PRO A 188 2.82 -0.35 -29.49
CA PRO A 188 2.84 -1.20 -28.29
C PRO A 188 4.11 -2.06 -28.16
N LEU A 189 4.57 -2.66 -29.26
CA LEU A 189 5.74 -3.56 -29.25
C LEU A 189 7.05 -2.83 -28.90
N MET A 190 7.18 -1.55 -29.23
CA MET A 190 8.34 -0.75 -28.86
C MET A 190 8.39 -0.55 -27.34
N HIS A 191 7.30 -0.08 -26.77
CA HIS A 191 7.19 0.14 -25.32
C HIS A 191 7.17 -1.15 -24.51
N PHE A 192 6.64 -2.24 -25.09
CA PHE A 192 6.68 -3.55 -24.41
C PHE A 192 8.11 -4.07 -24.27
N LYS A 193 8.97 -3.80 -25.24
CA LYS A 193 10.40 -4.16 -25.14
C LYS A 193 11.10 -3.39 -24.00
N GLU A 194 10.77 -2.11 -23.82
CA GLU A 194 11.29 -1.27 -22.73
C GLU A 194 10.75 -1.74 -21.37
N TYR A 195 9.48 -2.12 -21.32
CA TYR A 195 8.84 -2.65 -20.11
C TYR A 195 9.47 -3.97 -19.60
N LEU A 196 10.04 -4.81 -20.49
CA LEU A 196 10.65 -6.08 -20.13
C LEU A 196 12.13 -5.96 -19.67
N GLN A 197 12.73 -4.79 -19.74
CA GLN A 197 14.11 -4.51 -19.27
C GLN A 197 14.12 -4.04 -17.81
#